data_5369834f1d34582ee93b8dbb1168fed6
#
_entry.id   5369834f1d34582ee93b8dbb1168fed6
#
_cell.length_a   1.000
_cell.length_b   1.000
_cell.length_c   1.000
_cell.angle_alpha   90.00
_cell.angle_beta   90.00
_cell.angle_gamma   90.00
#
_symmetry.space_group_name_H-M   'P 1'
#
loop_
_entity.id
_entity.type
_entity.pdbx_description
1 polymer ?
#
loop_
_entity_poly.entity_id
_entity_poly.type
_entity_poly.pdbx_seq_one_letter_code
_entity_poly.pdbx_strand_id
1 'polypeptide(L)'
;YWLEVETNGTVLPTALEGVIDQFNVSPKLLHSGNEGLARLRPEPLRWFAADPRAFFKFVVQGEPDLVEVEALCTEYAVPSERVVLMPEGRTAEELRERSPWLAEVCTQRGYRFSTRLHILIWGDKRGV
;
A
#
# COMPACT_ATOMS: atom_id res chain seq x y z
N TYR A 1 9.24 8.29 21.47
CA TYR A 1 8.25 7.39 20.91
C TYR A 1 8.26 7.43 19.38
N TRP A 2 7.60 6.45 18.77
CA TRP A 2 7.59 6.24 17.33
C TRP A 2 6.41 6.95 16.68
N LEU A 3 6.64 7.73 15.61
CA LEU A 3 5.60 8.49 14.94
C LEU A 3 5.49 8.06 13.48
N GLU A 4 4.33 7.51 13.09
CA GLU A 4 4.03 7.09 11.73
C GLU A 4 2.94 7.98 11.13
N VAL A 5 3.02 8.18 9.81
CA VAL A 5 2.02 8.91 9.04
C VAL A 5 1.49 8.03 7.91
N GLU A 6 0.16 7.94 7.81
CA GLU A 6 -0.52 7.31 6.68
C GLU A 6 -0.83 8.39 5.65
N THR A 7 -0.52 8.12 4.38
CA THR A 7 -0.77 9.06 3.29
C THR A 7 -1.13 8.31 2.00
N ASN A 8 -1.89 8.94 1.11
CA ASN A 8 -2.13 8.39 -0.22
C ASN A 8 -1.04 8.76 -1.24
N GLY A 9 0.00 9.47 -0.80
CA GLY A 9 1.13 9.82 -1.66
C GLY A 9 0.88 10.99 -2.61
N THR A 10 -0.15 11.80 -2.36
CA THR A 10 -0.50 12.91 -3.26
C THR A 10 0.01 14.27 -2.79
N VAL A 11 0.55 14.36 -1.57
CA VAL A 11 1.04 15.62 -0.98
C VAL A 11 2.41 15.41 -0.36
N LEU A 12 3.30 16.38 -0.55
CA LEU A 12 4.63 16.37 0.08
C LEU A 12 4.50 16.65 1.59
N PRO A 13 5.24 15.93 2.46
CA PRO A 13 5.15 16.09 3.91
C PRO A 13 6.08 17.20 4.43
N THR A 14 6.08 18.35 3.81
CA THR A 14 7.10 19.40 4.05
C THR A 14 7.19 19.92 5.48
N ALA A 15 6.07 20.02 6.18
CA ALA A 15 6.05 20.62 7.52
C ALA A 15 6.47 19.65 8.63
N LEU A 16 6.30 18.36 8.43
CA LEU A 16 6.49 17.35 9.48
C LEU A 16 7.59 16.35 9.20
N GLU A 17 8.28 16.48 8.07
CA GLU A 17 9.23 15.45 7.63
C GLU A 17 10.35 15.16 8.64
N GLY A 18 10.77 16.16 9.41
CA GLY A 18 11.85 16.02 10.39
C GLY A 18 11.47 15.30 11.68
N VAL A 19 10.17 15.07 11.92
CA VAL A 19 9.69 14.42 13.15
C VAL A 19 9.02 13.07 12.91
N ILE A 20 8.87 12.67 11.66
CA ILE A 20 8.24 11.41 11.29
C ILE A 20 9.27 10.29 11.26
N ASP A 21 8.96 9.17 11.88
CA ASP A 21 9.82 7.99 11.88
C ASP A 21 9.52 7.07 10.70
N GLN A 22 8.28 7.02 10.27
CA GLN A 22 7.87 6.16 9.15
C GLN A 22 6.70 6.76 8.39
N PHE A 23 6.76 6.69 7.06
CA PHE A 23 5.65 7.01 6.19
C PHE A 23 5.06 5.72 5.63
N ASN A 24 3.75 5.56 5.73
CA ASN A 24 3.01 4.49 5.08
C ASN A 24 2.25 5.08 3.91
N VAL A 25 2.80 4.90 2.71
CA VAL A 25 2.26 5.50 1.48
C VAL A 25 1.34 4.48 0.81
N SER A 26 0.09 4.84 0.61
CA SER A 26 -0.91 3.95 0.02
C SER A 26 -1.49 4.56 -1.26
N PRO A 27 -0.77 4.49 -2.39
CA PRO A 27 -1.29 4.98 -3.66
C PRO A 27 -2.54 4.18 -4.04
N LYS A 28 -3.54 4.87 -4.56
CA LYS A 28 -4.79 4.21 -4.97
C LYS A 28 -4.62 3.60 -6.35
N LEU A 29 -4.98 2.32 -6.49
CA LEU A 29 -4.95 1.62 -7.76
C LEU A 29 -6.22 1.91 -8.58
N LEU A 30 -6.24 1.48 -9.83
CA LEU A 30 -7.36 1.74 -10.74
C LEU A 30 -8.69 1.25 -10.19
N HIS A 31 -8.71 0.10 -9.54
CA HIS A 31 -9.96 -0.45 -8.97
C HIS A 31 -10.58 0.41 -7.87
N SER A 32 -9.84 1.37 -7.30
CA SER A 32 -10.38 2.26 -6.27
C SER A 32 -11.38 3.28 -6.82
N GLY A 33 -11.43 3.47 -8.15
CA GLY A 33 -12.33 4.41 -8.79
C GLY A 33 -11.85 5.84 -8.84
N ASN A 34 -10.65 6.14 -8.33
CA ASN A 34 -10.09 7.48 -8.38
C ASN A 34 -9.49 7.79 -9.75
N GLU A 35 -9.59 9.05 -10.17
CA GLU A 35 -8.96 9.53 -11.40
C GLU A 35 -7.43 9.46 -11.32
N GLY A 36 -6.77 9.24 -12.46
CA GLY A 36 -5.32 9.07 -12.52
C GLY A 36 -4.53 10.19 -11.86
N LEU A 37 -4.82 11.44 -12.16
CA LEU A 37 -4.11 12.60 -11.58
C LEU A 37 -4.41 12.82 -10.11
N ALA A 38 -5.63 12.47 -9.67
CA ALA A 38 -5.99 12.53 -8.24
C ALA A 38 -5.41 11.36 -7.46
N ARG A 39 -5.17 10.25 -8.13
CA ARG A 39 -4.71 8.99 -7.58
C ARG A 39 -3.18 8.91 -7.51
N LEU A 40 -2.50 9.34 -8.56
CA LEU A 40 -1.03 9.24 -8.70
C LEU A 40 -0.45 10.62 -9.02
N ARG A 41 0.34 11.14 -8.10
CA ARG A 41 1.03 12.41 -8.23
C ARG A 41 2.55 12.14 -8.30
N PRO A 42 3.18 12.35 -9.47
CA PRO A 42 4.59 11.96 -9.65
C PRO A 42 5.57 12.61 -8.67
N GLU A 43 5.41 13.89 -8.39
CA GLU A 43 6.36 14.58 -7.50
C GLU A 43 6.35 14.03 -6.06
N PRO A 44 5.20 13.93 -5.36
CA PRO A 44 5.17 13.31 -4.04
C PRO A 44 5.61 11.84 -4.07
N LEU A 45 5.22 11.07 -5.08
CA LEU A 45 5.61 9.66 -5.18
C LEU A 45 7.13 9.49 -5.31
N ARG A 46 7.78 10.33 -6.12
CA ARG A 46 9.24 10.30 -6.23
C ARG A 46 9.92 10.66 -4.93
N TRP A 47 9.38 11.63 -4.22
CA TRP A 47 9.92 12.02 -2.92
C TRP A 47 9.86 10.86 -1.93
N PHE A 48 8.69 10.22 -1.79
CA PHE A 48 8.53 9.07 -0.91
C PHE A 48 9.38 7.88 -1.34
N ALA A 49 9.46 7.61 -2.64
CA ALA A 49 10.26 6.49 -3.14
C ALA A 49 11.74 6.63 -2.79
N ALA A 50 12.24 7.87 -2.75
CA ALA A 50 13.64 8.15 -2.40
C ALA A 50 13.90 8.14 -0.89
N ASP A 51 12.86 8.19 -0.05
CA ASP A 51 13.03 8.25 1.40
C ASP A 51 12.99 6.84 2.01
N PRO A 52 14.06 6.40 2.71
CA PRO A 52 14.12 5.05 3.27
C PRO A 52 13.10 4.78 4.37
N ARG A 53 12.43 5.81 4.91
CA ARG A 53 11.39 5.66 5.92
C ARG A 53 10.03 5.34 5.30
N ALA A 54 9.88 5.42 3.98
CA ALA A 54 8.59 5.24 3.31
C ALA A 54 8.38 3.78 2.90
N PHE A 55 7.27 3.21 3.34
CA PHE A 55 6.78 1.91 2.88
C PHE A 55 5.58 2.15 1.97
N PHE A 56 5.53 1.43 0.86
CA PHE A 56 4.46 1.54 -0.12
C PHE A 56 3.50 0.38 0.07
N LYS A 57 2.27 0.68 0.49
CA LYS A 57 1.23 -0.31 0.76
C LYS A 57 0.18 -0.25 -0.34
N PHE A 58 -0.09 -1.39 -0.94
CA PHE A 58 -1.09 -1.50 -2.00
C PHE A 58 -2.15 -2.51 -1.63
N VAL A 59 -3.42 -2.13 -1.82
CA VAL A 59 -4.56 -3.02 -1.61
C VAL A 59 -4.86 -3.70 -2.95
N VAL A 60 -4.74 -5.02 -3.00
CA VAL A 60 -4.74 -5.81 -4.24
C VAL A 60 -5.93 -6.75 -4.29
N GLN A 61 -6.68 -6.71 -5.40
CA GLN A 61 -7.80 -7.63 -5.65
C GLN A 61 -7.37 -8.87 -6.44
N GLY A 62 -6.46 -8.72 -7.40
CA GLY A 62 -6.05 -9.80 -8.27
C GLY A 62 -4.89 -9.41 -9.18
N GLU A 63 -4.65 -10.23 -10.21
CA GLU A 63 -3.52 -10.05 -11.13
C GLU A 63 -3.43 -8.67 -11.80
N PRO A 64 -4.54 -8.05 -12.27
CA PRO A 64 -4.42 -6.72 -12.88
C PRO A 64 -3.84 -5.67 -11.94
N ASP A 65 -4.20 -5.71 -10.66
CA ASP A 65 -3.65 -4.80 -9.67
C ASP A 65 -2.17 -5.04 -9.46
N LEU A 66 -1.76 -6.30 -9.48
CA LEU A 66 -0.36 -6.67 -9.31
C LEU A 66 0.50 -6.13 -10.45
N VAL A 67 0.00 -6.18 -11.68
CA VAL A 67 0.69 -5.61 -12.84
C VAL A 67 0.86 -4.09 -12.64
N GLU A 68 -0.16 -3.41 -12.15
CA GLU A 68 -0.10 -1.98 -11.87
C GLU A 68 0.92 -1.67 -10.77
N VAL A 69 0.94 -2.45 -9.69
CA VAL A 69 1.92 -2.30 -8.60
C VAL A 69 3.33 -2.44 -9.13
N GLU A 70 3.60 -3.45 -9.94
CA GLU A 70 4.93 -3.68 -10.50
C GLU A 70 5.37 -2.54 -11.41
N ALA A 71 4.45 -2.02 -12.22
CA ALA A 71 4.74 -0.88 -13.08
C ALA A 71 5.08 0.37 -12.26
N LEU A 72 4.34 0.64 -11.20
CA LEU A 72 4.60 1.77 -10.31
C LEU A 72 5.94 1.64 -9.61
N CYS A 73 6.25 0.45 -9.09
CA CYS A 73 7.51 0.22 -8.38
C CYS A 73 8.71 0.35 -9.31
N THR A 74 8.57 -0.05 -10.57
CA THR A 74 9.61 0.12 -11.58
C THR A 74 9.80 1.59 -11.93
N GLU A 75 8.70 2.29 -12.19
CA GLU A 75 8.73 3.71 -12.58
C GLU A 75 9.37 4.61 -11.51
N TYR A 76 9.02 4.38 -10.25
CA TYR A 76 9.51 5.21 -9.15
C TYR A 76 10.69 4.60 -8.41
N ALA A 77 11.21 3.46 -8.86
CA ALA A 77 12.35 2.77 -8.26
C ALA A 77 12.15 2.46 -6.77
N VAL A 78 10.97 1.93 -6.42
CA VAL A 78 10.66 1.52 -5.05
C VAL A 78 11.30 0.15 -4.80
N PRO A 79 12.19 0.02 -3.79
CA PRO A 79 12.77 -1.29 -3.47
C PRO A 79 11.73 -2.29 -2.99
N SER A 80 11.87 -3.56 -3.36
CA SER A 80 10.90 -4.59 -3.00
C SER A 80 10.70 -4.74 -1.49
N GLU A 81 11.75 -4.54 -0.70
CA GLU A 81 11.65 -4.65 0.76
C GLU A 81 10.81 -3.53 1.41
N ARG A 82 10.48 -2.49 0.65
CA ARG A 82 9.60 -1.41 1.12
C ARG A 82 8.21 -1.47 0.50
N VAL A 83 7.90 -2.54 -0.22
CA VAL A 83 6.55 -2.78 -0.79
C VAL A 83 5.79 -3.71 0.12
N VAL A 84 4.57 -3.31 0.49
CA VAL A 84 3.66 -4.11 1.32
C VAL A 84 2.38 -4.35 0.53
N LEU A 85 2.00 -5.61 0.34
CA LEU A 85 0.75 -5.94 -0.34
C LEU A 85 -0.28 -6.43 0.69
N MET A 86 -1.51 -5.98 0.52
CA MET A 86 -2.63 -6.29 1.40
C MET A 86 -3.80 -6.77 0.55
N PRO A 87 -4.44 -7.90 0.87
CA PRO A 87 -5.60 -8.35 0.12
C PRO A 87 -6.78 -7.40 0.33
N GLU A 88 -7.46 -7.05 -0.76
CA GLU A 88 -8.69 -6.28 -0.67
C GLU A 88 -9.81 -7.23 -0.22
N GLY A 89 -10.69 -6.74 0.67
CA GLY A 89 -11.82 -7.51 1.12
C GLY A 89 -12.54 -6.84 2.28
N ARG A 90 -13.85 -7.04 2.34
CA ARG A 90 -14.70 -6.51 3.41
C ARG A 90 -15.15 -7.58 4.39
N THR A 91 -14.94 -8.85 4.06
CA THR A 91 -15.30 -9.99 4.90
C THR A 91 -14.09 -10.86 5.16
N ALA A 92 -14.14 -11.61 6.27
CA ALA A 92 -13.10 -12.59 6.58
C ALA A 92 -12.98 -13.67 5.51
N GLU A 93 -14.10 -14.04 4.89
CA GLU A 93 -14.13 -15.03 3.82
C GLU A 93 -13.36 -14.55 2.59
N GLU A 94 -13.60 -13.32 2.14
CA GLU A 94 -12.86 -12.74 1.02
C GLU A 94 -11.36 -12.66 1.30
N LEU A 95 -10.97 -12.29 2.50
CA LEU A 95 -9.57 -12.22 2.89
C LEU A 95 -8.92 -13.60 2.91
N ARG A 96 -9.62 -14.62 3.44
CA ARG A 96 -9.11 -16.00 3.45
C ARG A 96 -8.95 -16.56 2.04
N GLU A 97 -9.84 -16.18 1.12
CA GLU A 97 -9.78 -16.62 -0.27
C GLU A 97 -8.58 -16.01 -1.01
N ARG A 98 -8.32 -14.72 -0.82
CA ARG A 98 -7.26 -13.99 -1.52
C ARG A 98 -5.88 -14.12 -0.90
N SER A 99 -5.81 -14.28 0.41
CA SER A 99 -4.54 -14.25 1.14
C SER A 99 -3.52 -15.30 0.72
N PRO A 100 -3.89 -16.58 0.47
CA PRO A 100 -2.87 -17.57 0.09
C PRO A 100 -2.15 -17.21 -1.20
N TRP A 101 -2.88 -16.79 -2.22
CA TRP A 101 -2.29 -16.35 -3.48
C TRP A 101 -1.39 -15.14 -3.28
N LEU A 102 -1.87 -14.12 -2.58
CA LEU A 102 -1.11 -12.89 -2.40
C LEU A 102 0.14 -13.10 -1.55
N ALA A 103 0.05 -13.93 -0.50
CA ALA A 103 1.20 -14.27 0.33
C ALA A 103 2.28 -14.98 -0.49
N GLU A 104 1.90 -15.88 -1.40
CA GLU A 104 2.82 -16.55 -2.29
C GLU A 104 3.50 -15.57 -3.24
N VAL A 105 2.73 -14.64 -3.82
CA VAL A 105 3.28 -13.57 -4.66
C VAL A 105 4.32 -12.75 -3.89
N CYS A 106 4.03 -12.37 -2.66
CA CYS A 106 4.95 -11.62 -1.82
C CYS A 106 6.24 -12.40 -1.57
N THR A 107 6.14 -13.69 -1.29
CA THR A 107 7.31 -14.55 -1.09
C THR A 107 8.19 -14.59 -2.35
N GLN A 108 7.58 -14.76 -3.51
CA GLN A 108 8.31 -14.86 -4.78
C GLN A 108 9.02 -13.57 -5.17
N ARG A 109 8.44 -12.42 -4.84
CA ARG A 109 8.92 -11.11 -5.29
C ARG A 109 9.67 -10.31 -4.22
N GLY A 110 9.77 -10.84 -3.02
CA GLY A 110 10.42 -10.14 -1.91
C GLY A 110 9.62 -8.98 -1.36
N TYR A 111 8.30 -8.99 -1.55
CA TYR A 111 7.40 -8.01 -0.97
C TYR A 111 6.96 -8.46 0.42
N ARG A 112 6.51 -7.51 1.23
CA ARG A 112 5.92 -7.80 2.52
C ARG A 112 4.42 -8.04 2.37
N PHE A 113 3.89 -8.96 3.16
CA PHE A 113 2.46 -9.26 3.20
C PHE A 113 1.86 -8.66 4.48
N SER A 114 0.68 -8.04 4.35
CA SER A 114 -0.09 -7.57 5.48
C SER A 114 -1.54 -7.98 5.31
N THR A 115 -2.27 -8.15 6.40
CA THR A 115 -3.69 -8.48 6.37
C THR A 115 -4.51 -7.39 7.06
N ARG A 116 -5.83 -7.48 6.92
CA ARG A 116 -6.76 -6.54 7.56
C ARG A 116 -7.35 -7.22 8.80
N LEU A 117 -6.62 -7.18 9.89
CA LEU A 117 -6.97 -7.91 11.11
C LEU A 117 -8.37 -7.58 11.63
N HIS A 118 -8.79 -6.32 11.57
CA HIS A 118 -10.11 -5.93 12.03
C HIS A 118 -11.22 -6.59 11.21
N ILE A 119 -11.03 -6.79 9.91
CA ILE A 119 -11.99 -7.49 9.07
C ILE A 119 -12.04 -8.98 9.41
N LEU A 120 -10.89 -9.59 9.70
CA LEU A 120 -10.85 -10.99 10.10
C LEU A 120 -11.58 -11.25 11.42
N ILE A 121 -11.54 -10.29 12.34
CA ILE A 121 -12.16 -10.43 13.67
C ILE A 121 -13.63 -10.02 13.64
N TRP A 122 -13.97 -8.87 13.06
CA TRP A 122 -15.31 -8.28 13.15
C TRP A 122 -16.05 -8.14 11.81
N GLY A 123 -15.45 -8.52 10.69
CA GLY A 123 -16.02 -8.26 9.37
C GLY A 123 -16.00 -6.77 9.03
N ASP A 124 -16.99 -6.31 8.25
CA ASP A 124 -17.08 -4.91 7.82
C ASP A 124 -17.82 -4.03 8.84
N LYS A 125 -17.60 -4.27 10.12
CA LYS A 125 -18.25 -3.52 11.19
C LYS A 125 -17.44 -2.28 11.53
N ARG A 126 -18.05 -1.10 11.39
CA ARG A 126 -17.39 0.16 11.68
C ARG A 126 -17.31 0.44 13.18
N GLY A 127 -16.27 1.16 13.60
CA GLY A 127 -16.11 1.58 14.99
C GLY A 127 -15.49 0.54 15.92
N VAL A 128 -14.91 -0.51 15.36
CA VAL A 128 -14.25 -1.57 16.16
C VAL A 128 -12.77 -1.71 15.82
#